data_20705dbb84869be2ba622673e817d738
#
_entry.id   20705dbb84869be2ba622673e817d738
#
_cell.length_a   1.000
_cell.length_b   1.000
_cell.length_c   1.000
_cell.angle_alpha   90.00
_cell.angle_beta   90.00
_cell.angle_gamma   90.00
#
_symmetry.space_group_name_H-M   'P 1'
#
loop_
_entity.id
_entity.type
_entity.pdbx_description
1 polymer ?
#
loop_
_entity_poly.entity_id
_entity_poly.type
_entity_poly.pdbx_seq_one_letter_code
_entity_poly.pdbx_strand_id
1 'polypeptide(L)'
;MYKRQVISGSVYGAGKGDSIMQGSSVNVTGGLVKGNVYAGGTSGSVRGNTSVTVTGNSAVLHNGSSWGGISGGGSGGTVSGNSEVRIKDLASGTAAYGFDKYAGAISGGTNVSGNRTLILDHVTVNSFQASLSDFTHVSVVNRTNTTLDSLGGALTLTIESGSALTLAGASDLTSLVLGENAALTLQALTAGSVIVDITGTSNYTLSLTEIPANLDNIKFLSNGVLYDAQMTTDPQANTAMIFAQVPEPGTATLSLLGLAALLWRRSRKISH
;
A
#
# COMPACT_ATOMS: atom_id res chain seq x y z
N MET A 1 -4.22 37.49 11.86
CA MET A 1 -5.39 36.61 11.62
C MET A 1 -5.24 36.06 10.18
N TYR A 2 -4.77 34.83 10.00
CA TYR A 2 -4.68 34.24 8.66
C TYR A 2 -6.10 33.87 8.22
N LYS A 3 -6.57 34.46 7.10
CA LYS A 3 -7.83 34.06 6.49
C LYS A 3 -7.63 32.68 5.86
N ARG A 4 -8.32 31.68 6.36
CA ARG A 4 -8.34 30.33 5.78
C ARG A 4 -9.01 30.43 4.40
N GLN A 5 -8.34 29.98 3.35
CA GLN A 5 -8.93 29.94 2.01
C GLN A 5 -10.07 28.92 1.99
N VAL A 6 -11.20 29.28 1.39
CA VAL A 6 -12.38 28.44 1.26
C VAL A 6 -12.74 28.30 -0.22
N ILE A 7 -12.83 27.07 -0.69
CA ILE A 7 -13.37 26.72 -2.00
C ILE A 7 -14.77 26.17 -1.77
N SER A 8 -15.81 26.87 -2.25
CA SER A 8 -17.21 26.52 -1.98
C SER A 8 -17.77 25.40 -2.86
N GLY A 9 -17.00 24.87 -3.79
CA GLY A 9 -17.38 23.79 -4.71
C GLY A 9 -16.31 22.72 -4.84
N SER A 10 -16.47 21.85 -5.84
CA SER A 10 -15.48 20.85 -6.18
C SER A 10 -14.31 21.44 -6.97
N VAL A 11 -13.15 20.79 -6.85
CA VAL A 11 -11.92 21.11 -7.59
C VAL A 11 -11.71 20.06 -8.68
N TYR A 12 -11.41 20.53 -9.89
CA TYR A 12 -11.11 19.67 -11.05
C TYR A 12 -9.77 20.08 -11.65
N GLY A 13 -8.86 19.11 -11.78
CA GLY A 13 -7.53 19.35 -12.35
C GLY A 13 -7.57 19.58 -13.87
N ALA A 14 -8.46 18.87 -14.57
CA ALA A 14 -8.63 18.96 -16.01
C ALA A 14 -9.99 19.57 -16.35
N GLY A 15 -10.23 20.75 -16.23
CA GLY A 15 -11.36 21.55 -16.70
C GLY A 15 -12.75 20.91 -16.81
N LYS A 16 -13.72 21.72 -17.15
CA LYS A 16 -15.11 21.32 -17.41
C LYS A 16 -15.37 21.41 -18.92
N GLY A 17 -15.92 20.37 -19.52
CA GLY A 17 -16.26 20.31 -20.95
C GLY A 17 -15.37 19.35 -21.74
N ASP A 18 -15.48 19.34 -23.05
CA ASP A 18 -14.87 18.38 -23.98
C ASP A 18 -13.37 18.65 -24.26
N SER A 19 -12.69 19.33 -23.36
CA SER A 19 -11.27 19.64 -23.51
C SER A 19 -10.41 18.38 -23.38
N ILE A 20 -9.40 18.26 -24.26
CA ILE A 20 -8.39 17.22 -24.18
C ILE A 20 -7.14 17.82 -23.54
N MET A 21 -6.71 17.25 -22.40
CA MET A 21 -5.50 17.66 -21.70
C MET A 21 -4.42 16.58 -21.74
N GLN A 22 -3.15 16.99 -21.71
CA GLN A 22 -2.03 16.03 -21.72
C GLN A 22 -1.76 15.43 -20.34
N GLY A 23 -2.15 16.10 -19.26
CA GLY A 23 -2.07 15.65 -17.88
C GLY A 23 -2.62 16.69 -16.94
N SER A 24 -2.85 16.32 -15.68
CA SER A 24 -3.35 17.27 -14.67
C SER A 24 -2.89 16.91 -13.27
N SER A 25 -2.73 17.93 -12.42
CA SER A 25 -2.33 17.78 -11.03
C SER A 25 -3.11 18.75 -10.14
N VAL A 26 -3.58 18.26 -9.00
CA VAL A 26 -4.25 19.06 -7.97
C VAL A 26 -3.50 18.89 -6.66
N ASN A 27 -3.07 20.00 -6.06
CA ASN A 27 -2.42 20.02 -4.76
C ASN A 27 -3.28 20.76 -3.74
N VAL A 28 -3.69 20.05 -2.68
CA VAL A 28 -4.43 20.59 -1.53
C VAL A 28 -3.50 20.61 -0.32
N THR A 29 -2.89 21.77 -0.07
CA THR A 29 -1.89 21.94 1.01
C THR A 29 -2.47 22.61 2.26
N GLY A 30 -3.74 23.04 2.21
CA GLY A 30 -4.43 23.67 3.33
C GLY A 30 -5.76 24.28 2.93
N GLY A 31 -6.45 24.90 3.87
CA GLY A 31 -7.74 25.54 3.63
C GLY A 31 -8.93 24.58 3.74
N LEU A 32 -10.07 24.99 3.21
CA LEU A 32 -11.34 24.26 3.22
C LEU A 32 -11.85 24.09 1.80
N VAL A 33 -12.04 22.84 1.37
CA VAL A 33 -12.78 22.49 0.16
C VAL A 33 -14.13 21.91 0.56
N LYS A 34 -15.24 22.55 0.15
CA LYS A 34 -16.60 22.10 0.50
C LYS A 34 -17.18 21.06 -0.47
N GLY A 35 -16.47 20.74 -1.52
CA GLY A 35 -16.86 19.73 -2.51
C GLY A 35 -15.83 18.61 -2.62
N ASN A 36 -15.86 17.91 -3.75
CA ASN A 36 -14.93 16.84 -4.07
C ASN A 36 -13.67 17.40 -4.76
N VAL A 37 -12.61 16.59 -4.74
CA VAL A 37 -11.35 16.87 -5.45
C VAL A 37 -11.13 15.79 -6.50
N TYR A 38 -11.03 16.19 -7.75
CA TYR A 38 -10.80 15.32 -8.90
C TYR A 38 -9.51 15.75 -9.61
N ALA A 39 -8.62 14.81 -9.88
CA ALA A 39 -7.47 15.07 -10.71
C ALA A 39 -7.86 15.26 -12.20
N GLY A 40 -8.82 14.50 -12.67
CA GLY A 40 -9.38 14.64 -14.02
C GLY A 40 -10.47 15.72 -14.15
N GLY A 41 -11.19 15.69 -15.25
CA GLY A 41 -12.26 16.62 -15.57
C GLY A 41 -13.67 16.10 -15.29
N THR A 42 -14.69 16.92 -15.60
CA THR A 42 -16.10 16.51 -15.49
C THR A 42 -16.59 15.68 -16.67
N SER A 43 -16.13 15.97 -17.89
CA SER A 43 -16.52 15.29 -19.13
C SER A 43 -15.41 15.20 -20.17
N GLY A 44 -14.35 16.00 -20.06
CA GLY A 44 -13.21 15.96 -20.98
C GLY A 44 -12.29 14.78 -20.75
N SER A 45 -11.38 14.54 -21.69
CA SER A 45 -10.40 13.45 -21.63
C SER A 45 -9.02 13.97 -21.24
N VAL A 46 -8.31 13.21 -20.39
CA VAL A 46 -6.89 13.42 -20.10
C VAL A 46 -6.10 12.29 -20.77
N ARG A 47 -5.21 12.63 -21.70
CA ARG A 47 -4.37 11.67 -22.43
C ARG A 47 -3.19 11.17 -21.60
N GLY A 48 -2.68 12.00 -20.71
CA GLY A 48 -1.56 11.67 -19.83
C GLY A 48 -2.00 11.28 -18.44
N ASN A 49 -1.10 11.44 -17.49
CA ASN A 49 -1.32 11.08 -16.09
C ASN A 49 -2.09 12.16 -15.34
N THR A 50 -2.76 11.73 -14.29
CA THR A 50 -3.47 12.62 -13.35
C THR A 50 -2.97 12.39 -11.93
N SER A 51 -2.94 13.45 -11.10
CA SER A 51 -2.57 13.33 -9.70
C SER A 51 -3.33 14.26 -8.77
N VAL A 52 -3.65 13.77 -7.58
CA VAL A 52 -4.08 14.58 -6.43
C VAL A 52 -3.10 14.37 -5.30
N THR A 53 -2.60 15.46 -4.73
CA THR A 53 -1.83 15.43 -3.49
C THR A 53 -2.57 16.20 -2.41
N VAL A 54 -2.82 15.57 -1.26
CA VAL A 54 -3.34 16.23 -0.07
C VAL A 54 -2.26 16.21 1.00
N THR A 55 -1.86 17.38 1.50
CA THR A 55 -0.73 17.52 2.41
C THR A 55 -1.17 18.04 3.77
N GLY A 56 -0.76 17.33 4.82
CA GLY A 56 -0.85 17.76 6.21
C GLY A 56 -2.26 17.84 6.77
N ASN A 57 -2.34 18.22 8.04
CA ASN A 57 -3.59 18.34 8.80
C ASN A 57 -4.34 19.66 8.54
N SER A 58 -3.79 20.54 7.73
CA SER A 58 -4.36 21.87 7.45
C SER A 58 -5.41 21.85 6.34
N ALA A 59 -5.42 20.80 5.51
CA ALA A 59 -6.45 20.60 4.51
C ALA A 59 -7.73 20.05 5.16
N VAL A 60 -8.88 20.56 4.73
CA VAL A 60 -10.20 20.09 5.20
C VAL A 60 -11.11 19.92 3.99
N LEU A 61 -11.64 18.71 3.81
CA LEU A 61 -12.62 18.41 2.77
C LEU A 61 -13.97 18.09 3.44
N HIS A 62 -14.71 19.13 3.81
CA HIS A 62 -15.93 18.95 4.60
C HIS A 62 -16.97 20.02 4.28
N ASN A 63 -18.20 19.59 4.00
CA ASN A 63 -19.34 20.47 3.72
C ASN A 63 -20.39 20.42 4.85
N GLY A 64 -19.95 20.76 6.07
CA GLY A 64 -20.84 20.87 7.23
C GLY A 64 -21.38 19.56 7.80
N SER A 65 -21.87 18.65 6.97
CA SER A 65 -22.45 17.36 7.38
C SER A 65 -21.82 16.13 6.72
N SER A 66 -20.97 16.31 5.71
CA SER A 66 -20.36 15.21 4.97
C SER A 66 -18.93 15.52 4.52
N TRP A 67 -18.13 14.46 4.37
CA TRP A 67 -16.81 14.56 3.77
C TRP A 67 -16.90 14.62 2.24
N GLY A 68 -16.09 15.48 1.61
CA GLY A 68 -15.88 15.47 0.16
C GLY A 68 -15.05 14.25 -0.26
N GLY A 69 -15.26 13.74 -1.47
CA GLY A 69 -14.47 12.66 -2.04
C GLY A 69 -13.18 13.14 -2.69
N ILE A 70 -12.20 12.27 -2.81
CA ILE A 70 -10.95 12.46 -3.56
C ILE A 70 -10.88 11.41 -4.65
N SER A 71 -10.61 11.83 -5.89
CA SER A 71 -10.45 10.91 -7.01
C SER A 71 -9.21 11.24 -7.85
N GLY A 72 -8.41 10.22 -8.11
CA GLY A 72 -7.31 10.29 -9.07
C GLY A 72 -7.78 10.45 -10.52
N GLY A 73 -9.02 10.03 -10.82
CA GLY A 73 -9.68 10.23 -12.10
C GLY A 73 -10.53 11.48 -12.15
N GLY A 74 -11.41 11.54 -13.15
CA GLY A 74 -12.44 12.59 -13.30
C GLY A 74 -13.77 12.19 -12.66
N SER A 75 -14.74 13.13 -12.61
CA SER A 75 -16.10 12.79 -12.19
C SER A 75 -16.94 12.15 -13.33
N GLY A 76 -16.53 12.33 -14.59
CA GLY A 76 -17.18 11.75 -15.78
C GLY A 76 -16.25 11.68 -16.99
N GLY A 77 -15.13 12.39 -16.98
CA GLY A 77 -14.10 12.31 -18.02
C GLY A 77 -13.24 11.06 -17.91
N THR A 78 -12.54 10.74 -19.01
CA THR A 78 -11.62 9.60 -19.09
C THR A 78 -10.18 10.02 -18.85
N VAL A 79 -9.37 9.10 -18.32
CA VAL A 79 -7.90 9.27 -18.18
C VAL A 79 -7.24 8.09 -18.89
N SER A 80 -6.47 8.37 -19.96
CA SER A 80 -5.77 7.32 -20.71
C SER A 80 -4.43 6.92 -20.09
N GLY A 81 -3.86 7.76 -19.25
CA GLY A 81 -2.66 7.47 -18.47
C GLY A 81 -2.94 6.87 -17.10
N ASN A 82 -1.97 7.00 -16.20
CA ASN A 82 -2.07 6.57 -14.82
C ASN A 82 -2.77 7.64 -13.96
N SER A 83 -3.34 7.23 -12.85
CA SER A 83 -3.80 8.13 -11.80
C SER A 83 -3.06 7.90 -10.49
N GLU A 84 -2.78 8.97 -9.76
CA GLU A 84 -2.16 8.94 -8.44
C GLU A 84 -2.98 9.75 -7.44
N VAL A 85 -3.23 9.20 -6.27
CA VAL A 85 -3.68 9.94 -5.09
C VAL A 85 -2.61 9.80 -4.02
N ARG A 86 -2.06 10.92 -3.56
CA ARG A 86 -1.03 10.96 -2.52
C ARG A 86 -1.56 11.69 -1.30
N ILE A 87 -1.52 11.02 -0.16
CA ILE A 87 -1.76 11.59 1.17
C ILE A 87 -0.40 11.75 1.84
N LYS A 88 -0.03 13.00 2.13
CA LYS A 88 1.33 13.31 2.55
C LYS A 88 1.38 14.08 3.87
N ASP A 89 2.38 13.75 4.71
CA ASP A 89 2.70 14.45 5.96
C ASP A 89 1.48 14.57 6.88
N LEU A 90 0.76 13.47 7.11
CA LEU A 90 -0.45 13.42 7.92
C LEU A 90 -0.15 12.83 9.30
N ALA A 91 -0.38 13.63 10.34
CA ALA A 91 -0.27 13.23 11.74
C ALA A 91 -1.54 13.59 12.51
N SER A 92 -1.75 12.97 13.67
CA SER A 92 -2.91 13.27 14.51
C SER A 92 -2.94 14.75 14.91
N GLY A 93 -4.09 15.40 14.70
CA GLY A 93 -4.31 16.81 14.97
C GLY A 93 -5.43 17.05 15.97
N THR A 94 -5.59 18.30 16.36
CA THR A 94 -6.62 18.73 17.34
C THR A 94 -7.87 19.30 16.67
N ALA A 95 -7.84 19.61 15.36
CA ALA A 95 -8.98 20.19 14.66
C ALA A 95 -10.14 19.19 14.56
N ALA A 96 -11.37 19.65 14.78
CA ALA A 96 -12.56 18.78 14.74
C ALA A 96 -12.79 18.15 13.35
N TYR A 97 -12.40 18.85 12.30
CA TYR A 97 -12.51 18.41 10.89
C TYR A 97 -11.15 18.48 10.19
N GLY A 98 -10.07 18.09 10.87
CA GLY A 98 -8.77 17.95 10.26
C GLY A 98 -8.73 16.74 9.31
N PHE A 99 -7.81 16.73 8.35
CA PHE A 99 -7.70 15.62 7.40
C PHE A 99 -7.27 14.31 8.07
N ASP A 100 -6.68 14.37 9.26
CA ASP A 100 -6.42 13.22 10.13
C ASP A 100 -7.68 12.46 10.60
N LYS A 101 -8.85 13.10 10.50
CA LYS A 101 -10.17 12.53 10.83
C LYS A 101 -11.02 12.29 9.58
N TYR A 102 -10.41 12.31 8.43
CA TYR A 102 -11.10 12.15 7.16
C TYR A 102 -11.68 10.74 7.03
N ALA A 103 -12.99 10.66 6.82
CA ALA A 103 -13.76 9.44 6.64
C ALA A 103 -14.54 9.45 5.33
N GLY A 104 -14.07 10.18 4.34
CA GLY A 104 -14.65 10.22 3.00
C GLY A 104 -14.10 9.14 2.07
N ALA A 105 -14.59 9.14 0.83
CA ALA A 105 -14.13 8.22 -0.19
C ALA A 105 -12.83 8.72 -0.87
N ILE A 106 -11.88 7.84 -1.05
CA ILE A 106 -10.69 8.05 -1.88
C ILE A 106 -10.67 6.96 -2.95
N SER A 107 -10.69 7.38 -4.23
CA SER A 107 -10.75 6.47 -5.37
C SER A 107 -9.61 6.71 -6.34
N GLY A 108 -9.08 5.63 -6.91
CA GLY A 108 -8.17 5.70 -8.05
C GLY A 108 -8.81 6.22 -9.33
N GLY A 109 -10.15 6.17 -9.40
CA GLY A 109 -10.95 6.60 -10.54
C GLY A 109 -11.39 5.43 -11.43
N THR A 110 -12.69 5.34 -11.71
CA THR A 110 -13.28 4.25 -12.51
C THR A 110 -12.96 4.34 -14.01
N ASN A 111 -12.76 5.56 -14.52
CA ASN A 111 -12.51 5.84 -15.93
C ASN A 111 -11.01 6.06 -16.24
N VAL A 112 -10.14 5.34 -15.59
CA VAL A 112 -8.68 5.40 -15.76
C VAL A 112 -8.20 4.12 -16.42
N SER A 113 -7.50 4.24 -17.55
CA SER A 113 -7.02 3.07 -18.32
C SER A 113 -5.72 2.50 -17.78
N GLY A 114 -4.89 3.34 -17.17
CA GLY A 114 -3.59 2.95 -16.60
C GLY A 114 -3.66 2.51 -15.14
N ASN A 115 -2.50 2.48 -14.51
CA ASN A 115 -2.39 2.16 -13.08
C ASN A 115 -3.05 3.25 -12.22
N ARG A 116 -3.71 2.80 -11.17
CA ARG A 116 -4.37 3.66 -10.19
C ARG A 116 -3.67 3.45 -8.85
N THR A 117 -2.89 4.44 -8.44
CA THR A 117 -1.99 4.32 -7.29
C THR A 117 -2.45 5.20 -6.13
N LEU A 118 -2.55 4.62 -4.95
CA LEU A 118 -2.60 5.34 -3.68
C LEU A 118 -1.20 5.37 -3.06
N ILE A 119 -0.75 6.53 -2.63
CA ILE A 119 0.52 6.68 -1.89
C ILE A 119 0.21 7.27 -0.52
N LEU A 120 0.53 6.53 0.53
CA LEU A 120 0.57 6.99 1.91
C LEU A 120 2.01 7.39 2.24
N ASP A 121 2.27 8.69 2.30
CA ASP A 121 3.60 9.28 2.37
C ASP A 121 3.76 10.01 3.72
N HIS A 122 4.45 9.40 4.66
CA HIS A 122 4.60 9.90 6.01
C HIS A 122 3.25 10.15 6.72
N VAL A 123 2.39 9.12 6.70
CA VAL A 123 1.10 9.10 7.39
C VAL A 123 1.27 8.41 8.73
N THR A 124 1.06 9.14 9.83
CA THR A 124 1.31 8.67 11.21
C THR A 124 0.07 8.80 12.12
N VAL A 125 -1.11 8.83 11.53
CA VAL A 125 -2.38 8.74 12.28
C VAL A 125 -2.62 7.29 12.70
N ASN A 126 -3.15 7.06 13.90
CA ASN A 126 -3.40 5.71 14.41
C ASN A 126 -4.39 4.92 13.53
N SER A 127 -5.40 5.61 12.99
CA SER A 127 -6.38 5.01 12.08
C SER A 127 -6.79 6.04 11.03
N PHE A 128 -6.63 5.68 9.77
CA PHE A 128 -7.08 6.49 8.64
C PHE A 128 -8.37 5.88 8.10
N GLN A 129 -9.50 6.54 8.37
CA GLN A 129 -10.85 6.00 8.18
C GLN A 129 -11.43 6.22 6.78
N ALA A 130 -10.61 6.60 5.80
CA ALA A 130 -11.06 6.76 4.42
C ALA A 130 -11.54 5.43 3.81
N SER A 131 -12.65 5.48 3.09
CA SER A 131 -13.08 4.37 2.24
C SER A 131 -12.26 4.38 0.95
N LEU A 132 -11.52 3.32 0.69
CA LEU A 132 -10.60 3.20 -0.46
C LEU A 132 -11.21 2.34 -1.56
N SER A 133 -11.16 2.81 -2.81
CA SER A 133 -11.69 2.06 -3.96
C SER A 133 -10.90 2.28 -5.24
N ASP A 134 -11.05 1.35 -6.17
CA ASP A 134 -10.54 1.45 -7.56
C ASP A 134 -9.01 1.63 -7.67
N PHE A 135 -8.23 1.19 -6.71
CA PHE A 135 -6.78 1.17 -6.81
C PHE A 135 -6.28 -0.16 -7.37
N THR A 136 -5.18 -0.11 -8.13
CA THR A 136 -4.42 -1.27 -8.58
C THR A 136 -3.11 -1.42 -7.81
N HIS A 137 -2.64 -0.31 -7.22
CA HIS A 137 -1.41 -0.25 -6.43
C HIS A 137 -1.62 0.60 -5.20
N VAL A 138 -1.09 0.16 -4.07
CA VAL A 138 -0.96 0.97 -2.85
C VAL A 138 0.49 0.96 -2.41
N SER A 139 1.04 2.13 -2.14
CA SER A 139 2.42 2.31 -1.65
C SER A 139 2.41 3.01 -0.31
N VAL A 140 3.11 2.44 0.66
CA VAL A 140 3.27 2.93 2.03
C VAL A 140 4.72 3.30 2.21
N VAL A 141 5.01 4.59 2.28
CA VAL A 141 6.37 5.11 2.14
C VAL A 141 6.76 6.08 3.26
N ASN A 142 8.05 6.39 3.38
CA ASN A 142 8.58 7.44 4.25
C ASN A 142 8.16 7.29 5.72
N ARG A 143 8.36 6.10 6.29
CA ARG A 143 8.03 5.79 7.70
C ARG A 143 6.56 6.02 8.04
N THR A 144 5.68 5.80 7.09
CA THR A 144 4.24 5.72 7.35
C THR A 144 3.97 4.63 8.38
N ASN A 145 3.12 4.94 9.36
CA ASN A 145 2.63 3.98 10.34
C ASN A 145 1.16 4.29 10.64
N THR A 146 0.27 3.48 10.10
CA THR A 146 -1.18 3.72 10.21
C THR A 146 -1.98 2.43 10.10
N THR A 147 -3.24 2.49 10.51
CA THR A 147 -4.23 1.44 10.30
C THR A 147 -5.24 1.89 9.24
N LEU A 148 -5.52 1.03 8.28
CA LEU A 148 -6.64 1.12 7.35
C LEU A 148 -7.67 0.05 7.69
N ASP A 149 -8.91 0.24 7.26
CA ASP A 149 -9.96 -0.77 7.43
C ASP A 149 -9.62 -2.01 6.58
N SER A 150 -9.64 -1.89 5.27
CA SER A 150 -9.32 -2.97 4.34
C SER A 150 -8.84 -2.44 2.99
N LEU A 151 -8.21 -3.30 2.21
CA LEU A 151 -7.85 -3.06 0.81
C LEU A 151 -8.51 -4.14 -0.04
N GLY A 152 -9.30 -3.72 -1.03
CA GLY A 152 -10.00 -4.62 -1.94
C GLY A 152 -9.62 -4.40 -3.40
N GLY A 153 -9.93 -5.39 -4.27
CA GLY A 153 -9.77 -5.27 -5.70
C GLY A 153 -8.51 -5.89 -6.28
N ALA A 154 -7.96 -6.93 -5.66
CA ALA A 154 -6.83 -7.70 -6.19
C ALA A 154 -5.64 -6.80 -6.56
N LEU A 155 -5.14 -6.03 -5.62
CA LEU A 155 -4.12 -5.02 -5.84
C LEU A 155 -2.69 -5.48 -5.44
N THR A 156 -1.71 -4.72 -5.90
CA THR A 156 -0.32 -4.78 -5.43
C THR A 156 -0.12 -3.82 -4.26
N LEU A 157 0.36 -4.32 -3.13
CA LEU A 157 0.74 -3.53 -1.95
C LEU A 157 2.26 -3.48 -1.82
N THR A 158 2.81 -2.27 -1.75
CA THR A 158 4.24 -2.04 -1.47
C THR A 158 4.39 -1.32 -0.14
N ILE A 159 5.19 -1.87 0.76
CA ILE A 159 5.57 -1.21 2.02
C ILE A 159 7.07 -0.99 2.00
N GLU A 160 7.48 0.28 1.91
CA GLU A 160 8.91 0.66 1.89
C GLU A 160 9.58 0.47 3.25
N SER A 161 10.90 0.49 3.21
CA SER A 161 11.76 0.31 4.39
C SER A 161 11.37 1.19 5.56
N GLY A 162 11.22 0.56 6.73
CA GLY A 162 10.89 1.24 7.98
C GLY A 162 9.46 1.78 8.07
N SER A 163 8.57 1.42 7.12
CA SER A 163 7.14 1.74 7.17
C SER A 163 6.33 0.56 7.72
N ALA A 164 5.19 0.86 8.32
CA ALA A 164 4.27 -0.13 8.87
C ALA A 164 2.83 0.15 8.46
N LEU A 165 2.08 -0.91 8.18
CA LEU A 165 0.65 -0.84 7.87
C LEU A 165 -0.10 -1.93 8.64
N THR A 166 -1.24 -1.56 9.20
CA THR A 166 -2.21 -2.51 9.73
C THR A 166 -3.48 -2.45 8.89
N LEU A 167 -3.99 -3.60 8.46
CA LEU A 167 -5.28 -3.75 7.81
C LEU A 167 -6.22 -4.46 8.80
N ALA A 168 -7.22 -3.74 9.30
CA ALA A 168 -8.12 -4.23 10.35
C ALA A 168 -9.16 -5.21 9.81
N GLY A 169 -9.43 -5.18 8.51
CA GLY A 169 -10.35 -6.07 7.81
C GLY A 169 -9.64 -6.99 6.83
N ALA A 170 -10.39 -7.97 6.34
CA ALA A 170 -9.93 -8.89 5.32
C ALA A 170 -9.59 -8.14 4.01
N SER A 171 -8.46 -8.48 3.40
CA SER A 171 -7.93 -7.77 2.24
C SER A 171 -7.63 -8.71 1.07
N ASP A 172 -7.91 -8.22 -0.13
CA ASP A 172 -7.68 -8.94 -1.39
C ASP A 172 -6.41 -8.39 -2.05
N LEU A 173 -5.29 -9.08 -1.84
CA LEU A 173 -3.99 -8.73 -2.38
C LEU A 173 -3.53 -9.78 -3.39
N THR A 174 -2.96 -9.36 -4.52
CA THR A 174 -2.34 -10.26 -5.50
C THR A 174 -0.82 -10.28 -5.38
N SER A 175 -0.24 -9.18 -4.95
CA SER A 175 1.20 -9.06 -4.77
C SER A 175 1.51 -8.17 -3.57
N LEU A 176 2.53 -8.54 -2.84
CA LEU A 176 3.02 -7.82 -1.67
C LEU A 176 4.53 -7.64 -1.80
N VAL A 177 4.99 -6.40 -1.73
CA VAL A 177 6.43 -6.06 -1.73
C VAL A 177 6.79 -5.45 -0.38
N LEU A 178 7.70 -6.09 0.33
CA LEU A 178 8.16 -5.65 1.66
C LEU A 178 9.61 -5.19 1.59
N GLY A 179 9.85 -3.95 1.97
CA GLY A 179 11.20 -3.40 2.15
C GLY A 179 11.84 -3.82 3.48
N GLU A 180 13.09 -3.48 3.66
CA GLU A 180 13.83 -3.79 4.89
C GLU A 180 13.17 -3.13 6.12
N ASN A 181 12.97 -3.89 7.19
CA ASN A 181 12.25 -3.44 8.40
C ASN A 181 10.81 -2.95 8.13
N ALA A 182 10.20 -3.35 7.01
CA ALA A 182 8.78 -3.12 6.76
C ALA A 182 7.93 -4.04 7.64
N ALA A 183 6.78 -3.55 8.08
CA ALA A 183 5.83 -4.35 8.84
C ALA A 183 4.43 -4.28 8.23
N LEU A 184 3.80 -5.43 8.05
CA LEU A 184 2.40 -5.57 7.67
C LEU A 184 1.68 -6.48 8.66
N THR A 185 0.60 -5.95 9.23
CA THR A 185 -0.35 -6.76 9.99
C THR A 185 -1.70 -6.70 9.29
N LEU A 186 -2.33 -7.83 9.04
CA LEU A 186 -3.65 -7.90 8.42
C LEU A 186 -4.51 -8.95 9.11
N GLN A 187 -5.84 -8.79 9.02
CA GLN A 187 -6.77 -9.74 9.61
C GLN A 187 -6.66 -11.08 8.89
N ALA A 188 -6.94 -11.10 7.61
CA ALA A 188 -6.87 -12.29 6.78
C ALA A 188 -6.60 -11.94 5.31
N LEU A 189 -6.08 -12.89 4.55
CA LEU A 189 -6.01 -12.84 3.09
C LEU A 189 -7.23 -13.59 2.52
N THR A 190 -8.05 -12.90 1.74
CA THR A 190 -9.34 -13.43 1.27
C THR A 190 -9.32 -14.05 -0.11
N ALA A 191 -8.35 -13.72 -0.93
CA ALA A 191 -8.33 -14.13 -2.32
C ALA A 191 -7.12 -14.97 -2.66
N GLY A 192 -7.24 -15.72 -3.74
CA GLY A 192 -6.28 -16.40 -4.56
C GLY A 192 -4.83 -16.54 -4.06
N SER A 193 -3.92 -16.74 -4.97
CA SER A 193 -2.49 -16.83 -4.62
C SER A 193 -1.86 -15.45 -4.44
N VAL A 194 -1.17 -15.23 -3.32
CA VAL A 194 -0.42 -14.01 -3.03
C VAL A 194 1.07 -14.29 -3.18
N ILE A 195 1.76 -13.46 -3.95
CA ILE A 195 3.22 -13.49 -4.04
C ILE A 195 3.79 -12.37 -3.16
N VAL A 196 4.60 -12.76 -2.18
CA VAL A 196 5.33 -11.84 -1.30
C VAL A 196 6.75 -11.70 -1.82
N ASP A 197 7.08 -10.54 -2.40
CA ASP A 197 8.44 -10.24 -2.88
C ASP A 197 9.30 -9.72 -1.72
N ILE A 198 10.31 -10.51 -1.36
CA ILE A 198 11.29 -10.20 -0.32
C ILE A 198 12.69 -10.04 -0.91
N THR A 199 12.80 -9.81 -2.21
CA THR A 199 14.09 -9.68 -2.89
C THR A 199 14.90 -8.51 -2.30
N GLY A 200 16.11 -8.80 -1.83
CA GLY A 200 16.99 -7.79 -1.23
C GLY A 200 16.66 -7.38 0.19
N THR A 201 15.68 -8.03 0.84
CA THR A 201 15.39 -7.78 2.27
C THR A 201 15.65 -9.02 3.11
N SER A 202 16.25 -8.85 4.28
CA SER A 202 16.47 -9.90 5.28
C SER A 202 15.59 -9.73 6.51
N ASN A 203 14.96 -8.57 6.66
CA ASN A 203 14.17 -8.18 7.82
C ASN A 203 12.84 -7.59 7.38
N TYR A 204 11.76 -8.27 7.68
CA TYR A 204 10.38 -7.80 7.50
C TYR A 204 9.49 -8.48 8.55
N THR A 205 8.30 -7.93 8.76
CA THR A 205 7.27 -8.55 9.60
C THR A 205 5.98 -8.66 8.80
N LEU A 206 5.48 -9.89 8.63
CA LEU A 206 4.17 -10.19 8.06
C LEU A 206 3.38 -10.98 9.10
N SER A 207 2.27 -10.43 9.56
CA SER A 207 1.44 -11.04 10.59
C SER A 207 -0.02 -11.12 10.17
N LEU A 208 -0.70 -12.23 10.50
CA LEU A 208 -2.14 -12.42 10.35
C LEU A 208 -2.77 -12.50 11.74
N THR A 209 -3.87 -11.79 11.96
CA THR A 209 -4.64 -11.87 13.21
C THR A 209 -5.67 -13.00 13.19
N GLU A 210 -6.11 -13.45 12.00
CA GLU A 210 -6.84 -14.68 11.83
C GLU A 210 -5.88 -15.77 11.34
N ILE A 211 -5.63 -16.79 12.17
CA ILE A 211 -4.67 -17.84 11.88
C ILE A 211 -5.23 -18.72 10.76
N PRO A 212 -4.59 -18.79 9.58
CA PRO A 212 -5.09 -19.60 8.46
C PRO A 212 -4.92 -21.08 8.73
N ALA A 213 -5.83 -21.90 8.18
CA ALA A 213 -5.74 -23.36 8.28
C ALA A 213 -4.56 -23.94 7.46
N ASN A 214 -4.18 -23.26 6.37
CA ASN A 214 -3.01 -23.57 5.54
C ASN A 214 -2.44 -22.29 4.91
N LEU A 215 -1.28 -22.41 4.29
CA LEU A 215 -0.56 -21.32 3.63
C LEU A 215 -0.34 -21.58 2.13
N ASP A 216 -1.07 -22.51 1.53
CA ASP A 216 -0.83 -22.98 0.15
C ASP A 216 -0.93 -21.87 -0.89
N ASN A 217 -1.72 -20.85 -0.59
CA ASN A 217 -1.94 -19.68 -1.44
C ASN A 217 -0.92 -18.54 -1.22
N ILE A 218 0.02 -18.67 -0.28
CA ILE A 218 1.05 -17.67 -0.02
C ILE A 218 2.40 -18.22 -0.49
N LYS A 219 3.06 -17.50 -1.40
CA LYS A 219 4.41 -17.81 -1.88
C LYS A 219 5.33 -16.63 -1.68
N PHE A 220 6.55 -16.91 -1.30
CA PHE A 220 7.60 -15.89 -1.18
C PHE A 220 8.50 -15.93 -2.40
N LEU A 221 8.76 -14.78 -3.00
CA LEU A 221 9.73 -14.60 -4.07
C LEU A 221 11.01 -14.01 -3.50
N SER A 222 12.13 -14.73 -3.65
CA SER A 222 13.46 -14.22 -3.29
C SER A 222 14.46 -14.59 -4.38
N ASN A 223 15.14 -13.60 -4.95
CA ASN A 223 16.13 -13.78 -6.00
C ASN A 223 15.65 -14.64 -7.19
N GLY A 224 14.39 -14.47 -7.57
CA GLY A 224 13.76 -15.19 -8.69
C GLY A 224 13.32 -16.62 -8.38
N VAL A 225 13.44 -17.08 -7.13
CA VAL A 225 13.00 -18.40 -6.67
C VAL A 225 11.77 -18.27 -5.77
N LEU A 226 10.77 -19.11 -6.01
CA LEU A 226 9.57 -19.16 -5.17
C LEU A 226 9.77 -20.17 -4.04
N TYR A 227 9.44 -19.75 -2.84
CA TYR A 227 9.49 -20.54 -1.61
C TYR A 227 8.09 -20.68 -1.01
N ASP A 228 7.85 -21.77 -0.32
CA ASP A 228 6.63 -21.99 0.44
C ASP A 228 6.62 -21.11 1.70
N ALA A 229 5.42 -20.66 2.06
CA ALA A 229 5.22 -19.92 3.29
C ALA A 229 5.22 -20.89 4.50
N GLN A 230 5.76 -20.41 5.61
CA GLN A 230 5.68 -21.03 6.91
C GLN A 230 5.09 -20.05 7.92
N MET A 231 4.55 -20.56 9.01
CA MET A 231 4.04 -19.73 10.09
C MET A 231 4.54 -20.17 11.44
N THR A 232 4.71 -19.19 12.32
CA THR A 232 4.83 -19.42 13.77
C THR A 232 3.67 -18.71 14.44
N THR A 233 2.96 -19.38 15.32
CA THR A 233 1.84 -18.79 16.06
C THR A 233 2.33 -18.24 17.39
N ASP A 234 1.84 -17.05 17.76
CA ASP A 234 1.95 -16.49 19.10
C ASP A 234 0.60 -16.69 19.82
N PRO A 235 0.49 -17.68 20.73
CA PRO A 235 -0.76 -17.94 21.44
C PRO A 235 -1.19 -16.78 22.37
N GLN A 236 -0.25 -15.93 22.80
CA GLN A 236 -0.55 -14.79 23.69
C GLN A 236 -1.10 -13.60 22.90
N ALA A 237 -0.53 -13.34 21.73
CA ALA A 237 -0.99 -12.28 20.84
C ALA A 237 -2.14 -12.71 19.92
N ASN A 238 -2.46 -14.00 19.86
CA ASN A 238 -3.42 -14.58 18.92
C ASN A 238 -3.14 -14.18 17.46
N THR A 239 -1.88 -14.21 17.08
CA THR A 239 -1.41 -13.87 15.74
C THR A 239 -0.53 -14.96 15.17
N ALA A 240 -0.49 -15.07 13.85
CA ALA A 240 0.46 -15.88 13.11
C ALA A 240 1.47 -14.99 12.39
N MET A 241 2.75 -15.22 12.63
CA MET A 241 3.82 -14.63 11.82
C MET A 241 4.11 -15.54 10.63
N ILE A 242 4.14 -14.95 9.44
CA ILE A 242 4.34 -15.65 8.17
C ILE A 242 5.72 -15.32 7.63
N PHE A 243 6.46 -16.32 7.20
CA PHE A 243 7.82 -16.15 6.69
C PHE A 243 8.16 -17.18 5.61
N ALA A 244 9.19 -16.87 4.80
CA ALA A 244 9.73 -17.80 3.82
C ALA A 244 10.65 -18.83 4.47
N GLN A 245 10.51 -20.08 4.10
CA GLN A 245 11.55 -21.07 4.36
C GLN A 245 12.65 -20.96 3.29
N VAL A 246 13.50 -19.94 3.40
CA VAL A 246 14.68 -19.84 2.54
C VAL A 246 15.78 -20.75 3.11
N PRO A 247 16.24 -21.79 2.40
CA PRO A 247 17.36 -22.61 2.85
C PRO A 247 18.59 -21.73 3.02
N GLU A 248 19.21 -21.75 4.18
CA GLU A 248 20.46 -21.03 4.40
C GLU A 248 21.51 -21.48 3.36
N PRO A 249 22.17 -20.55 2.64
CA PRO A 249 23.13 -20.91 1.58
C PRO A 249 24.34 -21.72 2.04
N GLY A 250 24.51 -21.89 3.34
CA GLY A 250 25.68 -22.51 3.94
C GLY A 250 25.55 -23.96 4.40
N THR A 251 24.36 -24.43 4.76
CA THR A 251 24.22 -25.75 5.38
C THR A 251 24.33 -26.91 4.40
N ALA A 252 23.84 -26.76 3.17
CA ALA A 252 23.95 -27.80 2.16
C ALA A 252 25.38 -27.94 1.60
N THR A 253 26.09 -26.84 1.41
CA THR A 253 27.48 -26.83 0.94
C THR A 253 28.47 -27.27 2.02
N LEU A 254 28.27 -26.89 3.27
CA LEU A 254 29.10 -27.33 4.39
C LEU A 254 28.93 -28.83 4.69
N SER A 255 27.73 -29.36 4.57
CA SER A 255 27.51 -30.82 4.75
C SER A 255 28.10 -31.64 3.61
N LEU A 256 28.02 -31.16 2.35
CA LEU A 256 28.66 -31.82 1.20
C LEU A 256 30.19 -31.75 1.27
N LEU A 257 30.77 -30.61 1.63
CA LEU A 257 32.21 -30.47 1.82
C LEU A 257 32.71 -31.26 3.03
N GLY A 258 31.96 -31.31 4.11
CA GLY A 258 32.25 -32.17 5.28
C GLY A 258 32.23 -33.64 4.94
N LEU A 259 31.24 -34.10 4.15
CA LEU A 259 31.15 -35.50 3.70
C LEU A 259 32.28 -35.86 2.73
N ALA A 260 32.61 -34.98 1.78
CA ALA A 260 33.70 -35.15 0.85
C ALA A 260 35.07 -35.22 1.55
N ALA A 261 35.30 -34.37 2.58
CA ALA A 261 36.50 -34.41 3.41
C ALA A 261 36.61 -35.69 4.25
N LEU A 262 35.50 -36.19 4.78
CA LEU A 262 35.45 -37.47 5.50
C LEU A 262 35.70 -38.67 4.59
N LEU A 263 35.15 -38.69 3.39
CA LEU A 263 35.37 -39.75 2.41
C LEU A 263 36.82 -39.73 1.91
N TRP A 264 37.42 -38.56 1.69
CA TRP A 264 38.81 -38.42 1.29
C TRP A 264 39.78 -38.83 2.38
N ARG A 265 39.44 -38.58 3.64
CA ARG A 265 40.25 -39.06 4.80
C ARG A 265 40.17 -40.57 5.01
N ARG A 266 39.06 -41.19 4.61
CA ARG A 266 38.85 -42.64 4.68
C ARG A 266 39.60 -43.39 3.59
N SER A 267 39.69 -42.82 2.38
CA SER A 267 40.41 -43.42 1.25
C SER A 267 41.95 -43.46 1.46
N ARG A 268 42.51 -42.50 2.21
CA ARG A 268 43.94 -42.52 2.55
C ARG A 268 44.35 -43.53 3.63
N LYS A 269 43.41 -44.10 4.40
CA LYS A 269 43.70 -45.13 5.39
C LYS A 269 43.69 -46.56 4.87
N ILE A 270 43.32 -46.78 3.61
CA ILE A 270 43.21 -48.09 2.98
C ILE A 270 44.42 -48.42 2.08
N SER A 271 45.37 -47.45 1.92
CA SER A 271 46.57 -47.60 1.10
C SER A 271 47.88 -47.75 1.92
N HIS A 272 47.83 -48.46 3.06
CA HIS A 272 48.98 -48.93 3.81
C HIS A 272 48.82 -50.40 4.16
#